data_760c75d04eae7ec79f58b08934e57961
#
_entry.id   760c75d04eae7ec79f58b08934e57961
#
_cell.length_a   1.000
_cell.length_b   1.000
_cell.length_c   1.000
_cell.angle_alpha   90.00
_cell.angle_beta   90.00
_cell.angle_gamma   90.00
#
_symmetry.space_group_name_H-M   'P 1'
#
loop_
_entity.id
_entity.type
_entity.pdbx_description
1 polymer ?
#
loop_
_entity_poly.entity_id
_entity_poly.type
_entity_poly.pdbx_seq_one_letter_code
_entity_poly.pdbx_strand_id
1 'polypeptide(L)'
;MATTTAVQEQSTGMSTRTKWIIAGVVLLIVAVAYYILRPQQAVAVYNSTLRQSTPLVLGALCGLIGERSGVINIGIEGQMLMAAFLAFLANVYIGRMLPLGLTLPLAVLVGVGTGALLGLFLAWMSVTLKMDQIIGGTVINTLALGLTGYFYVAGLTTQGKLQPIALGPLANIPLVGPVLFNKTPITYLAIILVFIVQFGLFRTVWGLRTRSVGEHPSAADTVGISVPKMRYLNVTLAGAFAGLAGAYLTLEAVGSFERAMTNGRGFI
;
A
#
# COMPACT_ATOMS: atom_id res chain seq x y z
N MET A 1 29.55 -29.99 -52.29
CA MET A 1 28.45 -30.42 -51.41
C MET A 1 29.01 -30.71 -50.04
N ALA A 2 28.90 -29.84 -49.13
CA ALA A 2 29.26 -30.03 -47.74
C ALA A 2 28.06 -29.55 -46.90
N THR A 3 27.30 -30.47 -46.40
CA THR A 3 26.15 -30.26 -45.49
C THR A 3 26.68 -30.04 -44.09
N THR A 4 26.69 -28.79 -43.66
CA THR A 4 26.98 -28.40 -42.27
C THR A 4 25.74 -28.66 -41.44
N THR A 5 25.70 -29.73 -40.69
CA THR A 5 24.69 -30.01 -39.63
C THR A 5 24.96 -29.09 -38.49
N ALA A 6 24.14 -28.03 -38.34
CA ALA A 6 24.09 -27.19 -37.15
C ALA A 6 23.50 -28.03 -36.01
N VAL A 7 24.33 -28.43 -35.06
CA VAL A 7 23.93 -29.00 -33.78
C VAL A 7 23.28 -27.88 -32.98
N GLN A 8 21.95 -27.89 -32.88
CA GLN A 8 21.20 -27.07 -31.94
C GLN A 8 21.57 -27.50 -30.52
N GLU A 9 22.42 -26.77 -29.84
CA GLU A 9 22.59 -26.86 -28.40
C GLU A 9 21.23 -26.54 -27.73
N GLN A 10 20.51 -27.57 -27.35
CA GLN A 10 19.39 -27.45 -26.43
C GLN A 10 19.93 -26.98 -25.10
N SER A 11 19.83 -25.69 -24.84
CA SER A 11 20.09 -25.15 -23.51
C SER A 11 19.06 -25.73 -22.54
N THR A 12 19.48 -26.72 -21.76
CA THR A 12 18.74 -27.31 -20.63
C THR A 12 18.62 -26.27 -19.47
N GLY A 13 18.17 -25.08 -19.80
CA GLY A 13 17.90 -24.04 -18.81
C GLY A 13 16.62 -24.36 -18.05
N MET A 14 16.71 -24.53 -16.74
CA MET A 14 15.54 -24.67 -15.87
C MET A 14 14.50 -23.60 -16.20
N SER A 15 13.21 -24.01 -16.27
CA SER A 15 12.08 -23.10 -16.46
C SER A 15 12.14 -21.95 -15.45
N THR A 16 11.78 -20.74 -15.89
CA THR A 16 11.72 -19.55 -15.02
C THR A 16 10.87 -19.80 -13.78
N ARG A 17 9.78 -20.57 -13.92
CA ARG A 17 8.93 -21.00 -12.81
C ARG A 17 9.68 -21.86 -11.79
N THR A 18 10.49 -22.80 -12.25
CA THR A 18 11.31 -23.68 -11.39
C THR A 18 12.37 -22.87 -10.62
N LYS A 19 13.00 -21.88 -11.27
CA LYS A 19 13.98 -20.99 -10.62
C LYS A 19 13.35 -20.21 -9.46
N TRP A 20 12.14 -19.68 -9.65
CA TRP A 20 11.43 -18.96 -8.60
C TRP A 20 10.99 -19.86 -7.44
N ILE A 21 10.58 -21.11 -7.73
CA ILE A 21 10.24 -22.09 -6.69
C ILE A 21 11.48 -22.43 -5.86
N ILE A 22 12.62 -22.70 -6.52
CA ILE A 22 13.88 -23.00 -5.82
C ILE A 22 14.34 -21.81 -4.98
N ALA A 23 14.30 -20.59 -5.52
CA ALA A 23 14.63 -19.39 -4.78
C ALA A 23 13.74 -19.22 -3.53
N GLY A 24 12.44 -19.47 -3.65
CA GLY A 24 11.50 -19.43 -2.53
C GLY A 24 11.80 -20.48 -1.46
N VAL A 25 12.11 -21.70 -1.88
CA VAL A 25 12.46 -22.81 -0.95
C VAL A 25 13.79 -22.51 -0.24
N VAL A 26 14.80 -22.03 -0.95
CA VAL A 26 16.09 -21.61 -0.35
C VAL A 26 15.90 -20.52 0.68
N LEU A 27 15.09 -19.49 0.36
CA LEU A 27 14.79 -18.39 1.25
C LEU A 27 14.07 -18.87 2.51
N LEU A 28 13.12 -19.79 2.36
CA LEU A 28 12.42 -20.42 3.49
C LEU A 28 13.37 -21.22 4.38
N ILE A 29 14.26 -22.02 3.80
CA ILE A 29 15.26 -22.79 4.54
C ILE A 29 16.20 -21.85 5.32
N VAL A 30 16.69 -20.79 4.69
CA VAL A 30 17.55 -19.78 5.35
C VAL A 30 16.81 -19.11 6.50
N ALA A 31 15.54 -18.73 6.30
CA ALA A 31 14.72 -18.14 7.34
C ALA A 31 14.54 -19.07 8.55
N VAL A 32 14.20 -20.35 8.29
CA VAL A 32 14.05 -21.35 9.37
C VAL A 32 15.37 -21.63 10.06
N ALA A 33 16.47 -21.77 9.33
CA ALA A 33 17.80 -21.98 9.90
C ALA A 33 18.22 -20.79 10.79
N TYR A 34 17.97 -19.56 10.33
CA TYR A 34 18.25 -18.37 11.12
C TYR A 34 17.43 -18.33 12.43
N TYR A 35 16.15 -18.76 12.37
CA TYR A 35 15.32 -18.86 13.57
C TYR A 35 15.86 -19.92 14.55
N ILE A 36 16.30 -21.09 14.07
CA ILE A 36 16.85 -22.16 14.94
C ILE A 36 18.12 -21.68 15.63
N LEU A 37 18.98 -20.94 14.92
CA LEU A 37 20.27 -20.47 15.46
C LEU A 37 20.10 -19.27 16.41
N ARG A 38 19.15 -18.35 16.14
CA ARG A 38 18.97 -17.09 16.87
C ARG A 38 17.48 -16.73 17.00
N PRO A 39 16.66 -17.46 17.79
CA PRO A 39 15.20 -17.32 17.78
C PRO A 39 14.71 -15.91 18.12
N GLN A 40 15.26 -15.26 19.14
CA GLN A 40 14.83 -13.92 19.53
C GLN A 40 15.16 -12.86 18.45
N GLN A 41 16.36 -12.92 17.86
CA GLN A 41 16.76 -12.01 16.80
C GLN A 41 15.97 -12.23 15.52
N ALA A 42 15.71 -13.49 15.15
CA ALA A 42 14.91 -13.82 13.98
C ALA A 42 13.49 -13.30 14.10
N VAL A 43 12.83 -13.49 15.23
CA VAL A 43 11.48 -12.93 15.47
C VAL A 43 11.49 -11.40 15.40
N ALA A 44 12.50 -10.74 15.96
CA ALA A 44 12.63 -9.28 15.88
C ALA A 44 12.80 -8.80 14.42
N VAL A 45 13.65 -9.46 13.64
CA VAL A 45 13.86 -9.14 12.23
C VAL A 45 12.59 -9.35 11.42
N TYR A 46 11.90 -10.48 11.56
CA TYR A 46 10.68 -10.77 10.81
C TYR A 46 9.54 -9.81 11.17
N ASN A 47 9.43 -9.45 12.46
CA ASN A 47 8.48 -8.44 12.91
C ASN A 47 8.78 -7.07 12.30
N SER A 48 10.05 -6.67 12.26
CA SER A 48 10.47 -5.42 11.65
C SER A 48 10.22 -5.42 10.14
N THR A 49 10.48 -6.52 9.45
CA THR A 49 10.21 -6.69 8.02
C THR A 49 8.73 -6.49 7.70
N LEU A 50 7.83 -7.18 8.41
CA LEU A 50 6.38 -7.00 8.23
C LEU A 50 5.92 -5.57 8.52
N ARG A 51 6.48 -4.96 9.56
CA ARG A 51 6.18 -3.58 9.91
C ARG A 51 6.58 -2.59 8.82
N GLN A 52 7.75 -2.79 8.22
CA GLN A 52 8.24 -1.92 7.13
C GLN A 52 7.54 -2.20 5.81
N SER A 53 7.13 -3.44 5.54
CA SER A 53 6.43 -3.78 4.29
C SER A 53 4.97 -3.34 4.28
N THR A 54 4.31 -3.16 5.43
CA THR A 54 2.89 -2.78 5.47
C THR A 54 2.56 -1.51 4.67
N PRO A 55 3.23 -0.36 4.87
CA PRO A 55 2.94 0.84 4.08
C PRO A 55 3.32 0.67 2.60
N LEU A 56 4.35 -0.12 2.29
CA LEU A 56 4.75 -0.41 0.90
C LEU A 56 3.69 -1.25 0.18
N VAL A 57 3.14 -2.26 0.84
CA VAL A 57 2.06 -3.10 0.28
C VAL A 57 0.81 -2.25 0.01
N LEU A 58 0.43 -1.36 0.95
CA LEU A 58 -0.71 -0.47 0.74
C LEU A 58 -0.46 0.55 -0.38
N GLY A 59 0.75 1.09 -0.50
CA GLY A 59 1.18 1.93 -1.62
C GLY A 59 1.14 1.18 -2.95
N ALA A 60 1.62 -0.07 -2.98
CA ALA A 60 1.57 -0.92 -4.16
C ALA A 60 0.13 -1.24 -4.59
N LEU A 61 -0.80 -1.48 -3.65
CA LEU A 61 -2.23 -1.66 -3.96
C LEU A 61 -2.84 -0.37 -4.54
N CYS A 62 -2.43 0.80 -4.03
CA CYS A 62 -2.82 2.09 -4.60
C CYS A 62 -2.36 2.20 -6.06
N GLY A 63 -1.07 1.99 -6.33
CA GLY A 63 -0.51 2.01 -7.68
C GLY A 63 -1.21 1.02 -8.61
N LEU A 64 -1.37 -0.23 -8.17
CA LEU A 64 -1.98 -1.30 -8.94
C LEU A 64 -3.41 -0.96 -9.43
N ILE A 65 -4.27 -0.42 -8.57
CA ILE A 65 -5.64 -0.07 -8.95
C ILE A 65 -5.65 1.11 -9.93
N GLY A 66 -4.82 2.11 -9.67
CA GLY A 66 -4.65 3.26 -10.57
C GLY A 66 -4.21 2.84 -11.96
N GLU A 67 -3.10 2.12 -12.07
CA GLU A 67 -2.51 1.65 -13.33
C GLU A 67 -3.45 0.72 -14.10
N ARG A 68 -4.15 -0.19 -13.41
CA ARG A 68 -5.14 -1.07 -14.05
C ARG A 68 -6.35 -0.32 -14.60
N SER A 69 -6.58 0.92 -14.20
CA SER A 69 -7.59 1.82 -14.78
C SER A 69 -7.04 2.79 -15.84
N GLY A 70 -5.74 2.72 -16.14
CA GLY A 70 -5.03 3.59 -17.07
C GLY A 70 -4.70 4.96 -16.51
N VAL A 71 -4.53 5.07 -15.19
CA VAL A 71 -4.07 6.29 -14.51
C VAL A 71 -2.84 5.98 -13.66
N ILE A 72 -1.70 6.55 -14.03
CA ILE A 72 -0.44 6.43 -13.29
C ILE A 72 -0.46 7.45 -12.13
N ASN A 73 -0.30 6.97 -10.90
CA ASN A 73 -0.31 7.81 -9.71
C ASN A 73 1.09 7.97 -9.11
N ILE A 74 1.84 8.98 -9.53
CA ILE A 74 3.13 9.34 -8.91
C ILE A 74 2.93 10.13 -7.60
N GLY A 75 1.71 10.59 -7.33
CA GLY A 75 1.36 11.35 -6.12
C GLY A 75 1.15 10.51 -4.86
N ILE A 76 1.42 9.20 -4.89
CA ILE A 76 1.21 8.29 -3.74
C ILE A 76 1.97 8.78 -2.51
N GLU A 77 3.21 9.23 -2.68
CA GLU A 77 4.06 9.76 -1.60
C GLU A 77 3.39 10.94 -0.87
N GLY A 78 2.89 11.92 -1.64
CA GLY A 78 2.19 13.07 -1.06
C GLY A 78 0.83 12.71 -0.45
N GLN A 79 0.11 11.77 -1.06
CA GLN A 79 -1.15 11.25 -0.50
C GLN A 79 -0.91 10.57 0.84
N MET A 80 0.12 9.73 0.96
CA MET A 80 0.53 9.09 2.21
C MET A 80 0.96 10.13 3.25
N LEU A 81 1.78 11.11 2.87
CA LEU A 81 2.31 12.12 3.78
C LEU A 81 1.20 13.01 4.36
N MET A 82 0.31 13.52 3.50
CA MET A 82 -0.82 14.35 3.92
C MET A 82 -1.80 13.55 4.79
N ALA A 83 -2.08 12.29 4.43
CA ALA A 83 -2.93 11.42 5.21
C ALA A 83 -2.33 11.09 6.59
N ALA A 84 -1.02 10.85 6.65
CA ALA A 84 -0.30 10.67 7.91
C ALA A 84 -0.44 11.89 8.81
N PHE A 85 -0.27 13.10 8.23
CA PHE A 85 -0.39 14.36 8.97
C PHE A 85 -1.81 14.59 9.49
N LEU A 86 -2.83 14.47 8.64
CA LEU A 86 -4.21 14.73 9.07
C LEU A 86 -4.75 13.64 10.01
N ALA A 87 -4.37 12.38 9.83
CA ALA A 87 -4.68 11.32 10.79
C ALA A 87 -4.04 11.58 12.16
N PHE A 88 -2.79 12.04 12.17
CA PHE A 88 -2.10 12.46 13.38
C PHE A 88 -2.81 13.63 14.07
N LEU A 89 -3.13 14.72 13.35
CA LEU A 89 -3.86 15.84 13.91
C LEU A 89 -5.23 15.42 14.44
N ALA A 90 -5.97 14.60 13.70
CA ALA A 90 -7.24 14.07 14.15
C ALA A 90 -7.09 13.30 15.47
N ASN A 91 -6.07 12.46 15.62
CA ASN A 91 -5.80 11.75 16.87
C ASN A 91 -5.49 12.72 18.02
N VAL A 92 -4.65 13.72 17.79
CA VAL A 92 -4.25 14.70 18.83
C VAL A 92 -5.44 15.54 19.30
N TYR A 93 -6.24 16.06 18.36
CA TYR A 93 -7.34 16.98 18.71
C TYR A 93 -8.62 16.23 19.17
N ILE A 94 -9.02 15.18 18.46
CA ILE A 94 -10.22 14.38 18.80
C ILE A 94 -9.96 13.56 20.07
N GLY A 95 -8.72 13.08 20.29
CA GLY A 95 -8.35 12.31 21.47
C GLY A 95 -8.39 13.07 22.78
N ARG A 96 -8.48 14.40 22.72
CA ARG A 96 -8.75 15.24 23.91
C ARG A 96 -10.23 15.24 24.31
N MET A 97 -11.13 14.89 23.39
CA MET A 97 -12.58 14.97 23.58
C MET A 97 -13.24 13.60 23.70
N LEU A 98 -12.66 12.59 23.08
CA LEU A 98 -13.24 11.24 22.98
C LEU A 98 -12.29 10.17 23.55
N PRO A 99 -12.85 9.05 24.06
CA PRO A 99 -12.03 7.93 24.51
C PRO A 99 -11.24 7.31 23.34
N LEU A 100 -10.07 6.75 23.64
CA LEU A 100 -9.14 6.18 22.65
C LEU A 100 -9.79 5.14 21.71
N GLY A 101 -10.74 4.37 22.22
CA GLY A 101 -11.48 3.37 21.44
C GLY A 101 -12.25 3.94 20.25
N LEU A 102 -12.70 5.21 20.32
CA LEU A 102 -13.35 5.92 19.22
C LEU A 102 -12.39 6.84 18.45
N THR A 103 -11.44 7.42 19.15
CA THR A 103 -10.46 8.34 18.55
C THR A 103 -9.61 7.67 17.48
N LEU A 104 -9.10 6.46 17.76
CA LEU A 104 -8.21 5.76 16.84
C LEU A 104 -8.89 5.37 15.53
N PRO A 105 -10.09 4.73 15.52
CA PRO A 105 -10.81 4.46 14.27
C PRO A 105 -11.17 5.73 13.49
N LEU A 106 -11.59 6.80 14.17
CA LEU A 106 -11.89 8.08 13.53
C LEU A 106 -10.66 8.70 12.89
N ALA A 107 -9.52 8.69 13.58
CA ALA A 107 -8.26 9.18 13.02
C ALA A 107 -7.81 8.37 11.78
N VAL A 108 -7.99 7.04 11.79
CA VAL A 108 -7.76 6.19 10.60
C VAL A 108 -8.70 6.60 9.47
N LEU A 109 -9.99 6.80 9.74
CA LEU A 109 -10.96 7.24 8.73
C LEU A 109 -10.61 8.62 8.14
N VAL A 110 -10.14 9.55 8.96
CA VAL A 110 -9.63 10.85 8.46
C VAL A 110 -8.44 10.65 7.53
N GLY A 111 -7.49 9.77 7.87
CA GLY A 111 -6.37 9.45 7.00
C GLY A 111 -6.81 8.84 5.66
N VAL A 112 -7.69 7.83 5.71
CA VAL A 112 -8.27 7.19 4.51
C VAL A 112 -9.04 8.21 3.67
N GLY A 113 -9.87 9.04 4.30
CA GLY A 113 -10.62 10.11 3.63
C GLY A 113 -9.70 11.14 2.97
N THR A 114 -8.62 11.52 3.64
CA THR A 114 -7.61 12.44 3.07
C THR A 114 -6.96 11.85 1.82
N GLY A 115 -6.52 10.61 1.88
CA GLY A 115 -5.96 9.93 0.73
C GLY A 115 -6.96 9.80 -0.42
N ALA A 116 -8.23 9.46 -0.12
CA ALA A 116 -9.30 9.40 -1.11
C ALA A 116 -9.57 10.77 -1.76
N LEU A 117 -9.60 11.85 -0.98
CA LEU A 117 -9.79 13.21 -1.50
C LEU A 117 -8.63 13.64 -2.42
N LEU A 118 -7.38 13.33 -2.06
CA LEU A 118 -6.23 13.61 -2.92
C LEU A 118 -6.24 12.72 -4.16
N GLY A 119 -6.69 11.47 -4.05
CA GLY A 119 -6.94 10.59 -5.20
C GLY A 119 -8.02 11.15 -6.12
N LEU A 120 -9.13 11.65 -5.55
CA LEU A 120 -10.18 12.34 -6.31
C LEU A 120 -9.65 13.60 -6.99
N PHE A 121 -8.81 14.37 -6.33
CA PHE A 121 -8.16 15.55 -6.89
C PHE A 121 -7.24 15.17 -8.07
N LEU A 122 -6.45 14.11 -7.94
CA LEU A 122 -5.65 13.57 -9.05
C LEU A 122 -6.54 13.12 -10.22
N ALA A 123 -7.65 12.43 -9.93
CA ALA A 123 -8.59 12.00 -10.94
C ALA A 123 -9.22 13.21 -11.67
N TRP A 124 -9.57 14.26 -10.95
CA TRP A 124 -10.08 15.50 -11.55
C TRP A 124 -9.06 16.16 -12.48
N MET A 125 -7.80 16.26 -12.05
CA MET A 125 -6.73 16.81 -12.90
C MET A 125 -6.50 15.95 -14.15
N SER A 126 -6.41 14.63 -14.00
CA SER A 126 -6.04 13.73 -15.11
C SER A 126 -7.21 13.39 -16.04
N VAL A 127 -8.43 13.24 -15.52
CA VAL A 127 -9.60 12.81 -16.32
C VAL A 127 -10.38 13.99 -16.88
N THR A 128 -10.63 15.04 -16.07
CA THR A 128 -11.43 16.20 -16.48
C THR A 128 -10.56 17.27 -17.14
N LEU A 129 -9.49 17.69 -16.51
CA LEU A 129 -8.58 18.71 -17.07
C LEU A 129 -7.63 18.13 -18.12
N LYS A 130 -7.57 16.80 -18.26
CA LYS A 130 -6.66 16.08 -19.18
C LYS A 130 -5.19 16.49 -19.02
N MET A 131 -4.80 16.85 -17.78
CA MET A 131 -3.42 17.13 -17.45
C MET A 131 -2.59 15.87 -17.50
N ASP A 132 -1.29 16.04 -17.75
CA ASP A 132 -0.33 14.96 -17.59
C ASP A 132 -0.36 14.43 -16.14
N GLN A 133 -0.48 13.11 -16.00
CA GLN A 133 -0.66 12.43 -14.71
C GLN A 133 0.60 12.55 -13.84
N ILE A 134 1.78 12.60 -14.48
CA ILE A 134 3.07 12.77 -13.80
C ILE A 134 3.14 14.15 -13.15
N ILE A 135 2.74 15.18 -13.92
CA ILE A 135 2.68 16.57 -13.42
C ILE A 135 1.67 16.66 -12.29
N GLY A 136 0.46 16.09 -12.43
CA GLY A 136 -0.56 16.07 -11.39
C GLY A 136 -0.07 15.39 -10.11
N GLY A 137 0.63 14.27 -10.22
CA GLY A 137 1.23 13.57 -9.08
C GLY A 137 2.32 14.38 -8.37
N THR A 138 3.22 15.02 -9.13
CA THR A 138 4.28 15.85 -8.54
C THR A 138 3.73 17.09 -7.85
N VAL A 139 2.65 17.69 -8.36
CA VAL A 139 1.93 18.79 -7.69
C VAL A 139 1.41 18.34 -6.32
N ILE A 140 0.79 17.16 -6.23
CA ILE A 140 0.30 16.61 -4.96
C ILE A 140 1.46 16.38 -3.99
N ASN A 141 2.59 15.84 -4.45
CA ASN A 141 3.76 15.60 -3.60
C ASN A 141 4.32 16.92 -3.05
N THR A 142 4.49 17.93 -3.90
CA THR A 142 5.01 19.24 -3.49
C THR A 142 4.05 19.95 -2.54
N LEU A 143 2.75 19.89 -2.83
CA LEU A 143 1.71 20.46 -1.96
C LEU A 143 1.74 19.80 -0.58
N ALA A 144 1.81 18.46 -0.54
CA ALA A 144 1.86 17.71 0.72
C ALA A 144 3.11 18.07 1.54
N LEU A 145 4.29 18.12 0.92
CA LEU A 145 5.52 18.54 1.59
C LEU A 145 5.44 19.95 2.13
N GLY A 146 4.94 20.90 1.32
CA GLY A 146 4.80 22.29 1.73
C GLY A 146 3.82 22.47 2.89
N LEU A 147 2.61 21.93 2.77
CA LEU A 147 1.57 22.08 3.81
C LEU A 147 1.96 21.38 5.11
N THR A 148 2.40 20.12 5.02
CA THR A 148 2.79 19.38 6.24
C THR A 148 4.02 19.97 6.91
N GLY A 149 4.97 20.51 6.13
CA GLY A 149 6.14 21.19 6.65
C GLY A 149 5.80 22.52 7.33
N TYR A 150 4.86 23.29 6.77
CA TYR A 150 4.41 24.57 7.32
C TYR A 150 3.64 24.40 8.63
N PHE A 151 2.69 23.47 8.68
CA PHE A 151 1.88 23.23 9.87
C PHE A 151 2.51 22.26 10.89
N TYR A 152 3.74 21.84 10.66
CA TYR A 152 4.46 20.96 11.58
C TYR A 152 4.73 21.65 12.92
N VAL A 153 4.32 21.00 14.00
CA VAL A 153 4.63 21.42 15.37
C VAL A 153 5.47 20.33 16.05
N ALA A 154 6.70 20.66 16.38
CA ALA A 154 7.61 19.74 17.06
C ALA A 154 7.11 19.38 18.47
N GLY A 155 7.33 18.15 18.89
CA GLY A 155 6.99 17.66 20.23
C GLY A 155 5.54 17.24 20.46
N LEU A 156 4.66 17.38 19.46
CA LEU A 156 3.33 16.79 19.54
C LEU A 156 3.42 15.26 19.36
N THR A 157 2.69 14.54 20.20
CA THR A 157 2.55 13.08 20.12
C THR A 157 1.09 12.68 20.07
N THR A 158 0.79 11.51 19.52
CA THR A 158 -0.56 10.95 19.54
C THR A 158 -1.02 10.68 20.97
N GLN A 159 -2.33 10.77 21.22
CA GLN A 159 -2.94 10.43 22.52
C GLN A 159 -2.88 8.92 22.82
N GLY A 160 -2.62 8.11 21.79
CA GLY A 160 -2.43 6.67 21.88
C GLY A 160 -2.16 6.06 20.51
N LYS A 161 -1.66 4.83 20.53
CA LYS A 161 -1.37 4.04 19.32
C LYS A 161 -2.31 2.85 19.23
N LEU A 162 -2.53 2.37 18.01
CA LEU A 162 -3.15 1.07 17.78
C LEU A 162 -2.28 -0.04 18.38
N GLN A 163 -2.87 -0.80 19.30
CA GLN A 163 -2.17 -1.88 19.98
C GLN A 163 -2.23 -3.18 19.18
N PRO A 164 -1.23 -4.05 19.29
CA PRO A 164 -1.27 -5.37 18.69
C PRO A 164 -2.45 -6.19 19.21
N ILE A 165 -3.12 -6.92 18.32
CA ILE A 165 -4.20 -7.85 18.63
C ILE A 165 -3.63 -9.26 18.53
N ALA A 166 -3.53 -9.96 19.67
CA ALA A 166 -3.14 -11.36 19.69
C ALA A 166 -4.35 -12.23 19.29
N LEU A 167 -4.20 -13.03 18.25
CA LEU A 167 -5.25 -13.95 17.77
C LEU A 167 -5.25 -15.27 18.59
N GLY A 168 -5.48 -15.14 19.89
CA GLY A 168 -5.66 -16.28 20.80
C GLY A 168 -4.53 -17.30 20.79
N PRO A 169 -4.82 -18.62 20.76
CA PRO A 169 -3.79 -19.68 20.82
C PRO A 169 -2.80 -19.66 19.65
N LEU A 170 -3.19 -19.11 18.51
CA LEU A 170 -2.35 -19.03 17.31
C LEU A 170 -1.14 -18.11 17.54
N ALA A 171 -1.24 -17.12 18.42
CA ALA A 171 -0.14 -16.23 18.78
C ALA A 171 1.01 -16.95 19.52
N ASN A 172 0.76 -18.13 20.09
CA ASN A 172 1.73 -18.91 20.84
C ASN A 172 2.51 -19.92 20.00
N ILE A 173 2.21 -20.04 18.71
CA ILE A 173 2.94 -20.95 17.80
C ILE A 173 4.37 -20.42 17.64
N PRO A 174 5.41 -21.22 17.89
CA PRO A 174 6.81 -20.80 17.71
C PRO A 174 7.05 -20.25 16.31
N LEU A 175 7.80 -19.16 16.17
CA LEU A 175 8.12 -18.44 14.93
C LEU A 175 6.92 -17.74 14.28
N VAL A 176 5.88 -18.49 13.92
CA VAL A 176 4.73 -17.99 13.15
C VAL A 176 3.80 -17.13 13.99
N GLY A 177 3.60 -17.52 15.25
CA GLY A 177 2.71 -16.83 16.20
C GLY A 177 3.04 -15.36 16.40
N PRO A 178 4.20 -15.02 16.92
CA PRO A 178 4.60 -13.63 17.15
C PRO A 178 4.74 -12.83 15.85
N VAL A 179 5.05 -13.49 14.73
CA VAL A 179 5.28 -12.82 13.44
C VAL A 179 3.99 -12.55 12.68
N LEU A 180 3.00 -13.45 12.68
CA LEU A 180 1.77 -13.29 11.90
C LEU A 180 0.52 -13.05 12.75
N PHE A 181 0.44 -13.63 13.96
CA PHE A 181 -0.78 -13.64 14.77
C PHE A 181 -0.76 -12.68 15.98
N ASN A 182 0.25 -11.80 16.04
CA ASN A 182 0.32 -10.72 17.03
C ASN A 182 0.69 -9.41 16.30
N LYS A 183 -0.28 -8.87 15.55
CA LYS A 183 -0.11 -7.66 14.74
C LYS A 183 -1.16 -6.62 15.04
N THR A 184 -0.86 -5.44 14.64
CA THR A 184 -1.74 -4.28 14.76
C THR A 184 -2.85 -4.29 13.70
N PRO A 185 -4.00 -3.64 13.94
CA PRO A 185 -5.18 -3.73 13.08
C PRO A 185 -4.95 -3.38 11.62
N ILE A 186 -4.17 -2.32 11.34
CA ILE A 186 -3.93 -1.88 9.95
C ILE A 186 -3.04 -2.89 9.21
N THR A 187 -2.10 -3.53 9.90
CA THR A 187 -1.28 -4.61 9.31
C THR A 187 -2.14 -5.81 8.89
N TYR A 188 -3.10 -6.25 9.72
CA TYR A 188 -4.05 -7.30 9.33
C TYR A 188 -4.93 -6.86 8.17
N LEU A 189 -5.42 -5.63 8.22
CA LEU A 189 -6.24 -5.07 7.16
C LEU A 189 -5.45 -5.02 5.83
N ALA A 190 -4.17 -4.64 5.83
CA ALA A 190 -3.33 -4.63 4.66
C ALA A 190 -3.21 -6.03 4.02
N ILE A 191 -2.99 -7.07 4.84
CA ILE A 191 -2.94 -8.46 4.36
C ILE A 191 -4.27 -8.88 3.73
N ILE A 192 -5.38 -8.59 4.40
CA ILE A 192 -6.74 -8.90 3.89
C ILE A 192 -7.02 -8.14 2.59
N LEU A 193 -6.61 -6.88 2.50
CA LEU A 193 -6.80 -6.05 1.31
C LEU A 193 -6.07 -6.58 0.09
N VAL A 194 -4.90 -7.22 0.24
CA VAL A 194 -4.21 -7.90 -0.88
C VAL A 194 -5.12 -8.95 -1.51
N PHE A 195 -5.77 -9.79 -0.71
CA PHE A 195 -6.69 -10.81 -1.22
C PHE A 195 -7.98 -10.22 -1.79
N ILE A 196 -8.54 -9.19 -1.13
CA ILE A 196 -9.74 -8.50 -1.62
C ILE A 196 -9.48 -7.84 -2.98
N VAL A 197 -8.36 -7.13 -3.13
CA VAL A 197 -8.00 -6.46 -4.39
C VAL A 197 -7.69 -7.50 -5.47
N GLN A 198 -6.95 -8.56 -5.14
CA GLN A 198 -6.69 -9.67 -6.05
C GLN A 198 -8.00 -10.29 -6.57
N PHE A 199 -8.92 -10.63 -5.67
CA PHE A 199 -10.22 -11.19 -6.05
C PHE A 199 -11.05 -10.15 -6.83
N GLY A 200 -11.11 -8.90 -6.34
CA GLY A 200 -11.84 -7.81 -6.97
C GLY A 200 -11.39 -7.56 -8.41
N LEU A 201 -10.09 -7.43 -8.65
CA LEU A 201 -9.56 -7.16 -9.99
C LEU A 201 -9.68 -8.33 -10.97
N PHE A 202 -9.58 -9.57 -10.50
CA PHE A 202 -9.51 -10.73 -11.42
C PHE A 202 -10.77 -11.59 -11.46
N ARG A 203 -11.68 -11.48 -10.50
CA ARG A 203 -12.86 -12.35 -10.38
C ARG A 203 -14.20 -11.60 -10.38
N THR A 204 -14.21 -10.26 -10.46
CA THR A 204 -15.45 -9.46 -10.44
C THR A 204 -15.68 -8.68 -11.73
N VAL A 205 -16.94 -8.27 -11.95
CA VAL A 205 -17.33 -7.40 -13.07
C VAL A 205 -16.66 -6.02 -12.96
N TRP A 206 -16.48 -5.50 -11.73
CA TRP A 206 -15.75 -4.25 -11.53
C TRP A 206 -14.30 -4.35 -12.01
N GLY A 207 -13.61 -5.42 -11.67
CA GLY A 207 -12.24 -5.64 -12.10
C GLY A 207 -12.11 -5.84 -13.62
N LEU A 208 -13.07 -6.53 -14.24
CA LEU A 208 -13.11 -6.67 -15.69
C LEU A 208 -13.24 -5.31 -16.38
N ARG A 209 -14.19 -4.48 -15.93
CA ARG A 209 -14.39 -3.11 -16.45
C ARG A 209 -13.17 -2.23 -16.22
N THR A 210 -12.55 -2.31 -15.04
CA THR A 210 -11.33 -1.56 -14.71
C THR A 210 -10.20 -1.87 -15.69
N ARG A 211 -9.94 -3.15 -15.94
CA ARG A 211 -8.90 -3.58 -16.89
C ARG A 211 -9.21 -3.21 -18.33
N SER A 212 -10.47 -3.36 -18.76
CA SER A 212 -10.91 -2.93 -20.10
C SER A 212 -10.68 -1.44 -20.33
N VAL A 213 -11.00 -0.61 -19.33
CA VAL A 213 -10.79 0.85 -19.38
C VAL A 213 -9.30 1.21 -19.39
N GLY A 214 -8.46 0.43 -18.71
CA GLY A 214 -7.02 0.66 -18.73
C GLY A 214 -6.34 0.24 -20.03
N GLU A 215 -6.73 -0.91 -20.60
CA GLU A 215 -6.10 -1.46 -21.79
C GLU A 215 -6.61 -0.79 -23.08
N HIS A 216 -7.95 -0.66 -23.25
CA HIS A 216 -8.58 -0.11 -24.44
C HIS A 216 -9.78 0.76 -24.09
N PRO A 217 -9.57 2.03 -23.66
CA PRO A 217 -10.65 2.91 -23.22
C PRO A 217 -11.70 3.17 -24.30
N SER A 218 -11.30 3.32 -25.57
CA SER A 218 -12.23 3.52 -26.69
C SER A 218 -13.14 2.30 -26.91
N ALA A 219 -12.59 1.08 -26.85
CA ALA A 219 -13.38 -0.13 -26.97
C ALA A 219 -14.32 -0.34 -25.77
N ALA A 220 -13.90 0.04 -24.56
CA ALA A 220 -14.75 0.00 -23.38
C ALA A 220 -15.96 0.97 -23.51
N ASP A 221 -15.74 2.15 -24.08
CA ASP A 221 -16.79 3.16 -24.29
C ASP A 221 -17.84 2.67 -25.30
N THR A 222 -17.44 2.02 -26.40
CA THR A 222 -18.36 1.49 -27.41
C THR A 222 -19.32 0.43 -26.88
N VAL A 223 -18.94 -0.31 -25.83
CA VAL A 223 -19.83 -1.28 -25.17
C VAL A 223 -20.56 -0.68 -23.96
N GLY A 224 -20.58 0.65 -23.82
CA GLY A 224 -21.37 1.38 -22.82
C GLY A 224 -20.71 1.49 -21.43
N ILE A 225 -19.40 1.22 -21.30
CA ILE A 225 -18.67 1.42 -20.05
C ILE A 225 -18.19 2.87 -19.97
N SER A 226 -18.70 3.65 -19.01
CA SER A 226 -18.25 5.03 -18.82
C SER A 226 -16.81 5.08 -18.32
N VAL A 227 -15.86 5.36 -19.20
CA VAL A 227 -14.43 5.46 -18.92
C VAL A 227 -14.13 6.50 -17.84
N PRO A 228 -14.67 7.75 -17.89
CA PRO A 228 -14.40 8.73 -16.84
C PRO A 228 -14.86 8.26 -15.46
N LYS A 229 -16.08 7.74 -15.34
CA LYS A 229 -16.60 7.26 -14.04
C LYS A 229 -15.74 6.15 -13.44
N MET A 230 -15.30 5.20 -14.27
CA MET A 230 -14.43 4.12 -13.81
C MET A 230 -13.07 4.64 -13.34
N ARG A 231 -12.46 5.57 -14.06
CA ARG A 231 -11.20 6.20 -13.65
C ARG A 231 -11.34 6.97 -12.34
N TYR A 232 -12.37 7.80 -12.21
CA TYR A 232 -12.66 8.53 -10.97
C TYR A 232 -12.80 7.58 -9.79
N LEU A 233 -13.62 6.55 -9.91
CA LEU A 233 -13.83 5.56 -8.84
C LEU A 233 -12.53 4.88 -8.43
N ASN A 234 -11.77 4.39 -9.41
CA ASN A 234 -10.55 3.62 -9.15
C ASN A 234 -9.43 4.46 -8.56
N VAL A 235 -9.21 5.69 -9.07
CA VAL A 235 -8.17 6.59 -8.54
C VAL A 235 -8.52 7.09 -7.14
N THR A 236 -9.81 7.36 -6.87
CA THR A 236 -10.27 7.71 -5.52
C THR A 236 -10.09 6.54 -4.54
N LEU A 237 -10.46 5.33 -4.95
CA LEU A 237 -10.25 4.12 -4.15
C LEU A 237 -8.76 3.85 -3.92
N ALA A 238 -7.94 4.01 -4.95
CA ALA A 238 -6.49 3.92 -4.87
C ALA A 238 -5.92 4.91 -3.84
N GLY A 239 -6.37 6.17 -3.88
CA GLY A 239 -6.01 7.18 -2.89
C GLY A 239 -6.39 6.79 -1.46
N ALA A 240 -7.51 6.10 -1.25
CA ALA A 240 -7.89 5.60 0.07
C ALA A 240 -6.87 4.59 0.64
N PHE A 241 -6.26 3.74 -0.20
CA PHE A 241 -5.17 2.85 0.23
C PHE A 241 -3.90 3.61 0.60
N ALA A 242 -3.53 4.64 -0.18
CA ALA A 242 -2.44 5.53 0.19
C ALA A 242 -2.72 6.25 1.52
N GLY A 243 -3.98 6.66 1.73
CA GLY A 243 -4.44 7.26 2.98
C GLY A 243 -4.30 6.32 4.19
N LEU A 244 -4.65 5.05 4.00
CA LEU A 244 -4.48 4.02 5.03
C LEU A 244 -3.00 3.77 5.35
N ALA A 245 -2.13 3.77 4.31
CA ALA A 245 -0.68 3.66 4.48
C ALA A 245 -0.10 4.85 5.28
N GLY A 246 -0.59 6.07 5.03
CA GLY A 246 -0.23 7.25 5.81
C GLY A 246 -0.67 7.16 7.27
N ALA A 247 -1.94 6.80 7.52
CA ALA A 247 -2.46 6.59 8.87
C ALA A 247 -1.68 5.52 9.65
N TYR A 248 -1.25 4.44 8.97
CA TYR A 248 -0.38 3.43 9.55
C TYR A 248 0.91 4.02 10.13
N LEU A 249 1.58 4.91 9.40
CA LEU A 249 2.87 5.46 9.81
C LEU A 249 2.77 6.21 11.14
N THR A 250 1.73 7.03 11.33
CA THR A 250 1.56 7.84 12.53
C THR A 250 0.83 7.14 13.67
N LEU A 251 -0.24 6.40 13.39
CA LEU A 251 -1.10 5.82 14.43
C LEU A 251 -0.64 4.42 14.89
N GLU A 252 0.17 3.75 14.10
CA GLU A 252 0.59 2.38 14.39
C GLU A 252 2.12 2.27 14.51
N ALA A 253 2.86 2.76 13.52
CA ALA A 253 4.29 2.56 13.46
C ALA A 253 5.07 3.44 14.44
N VAL A 254 4.83 4.77 14.48
CA VAL A 254 5.66 5.72 15.23
C VAL A 254 4.93 6.30 16.45
N GLY A 255 3.73 6.84 16.28
CA GLY A 255 2.96 7.57 17.32
C GLY A 255 3.28 9.05 17.41
N SER A 256 3.95 9.59 16.42
CA SER A 256 4.21 11.01 16.20
C SER A 256 4.24 11.28 14.71
N PHE A 257 4.14 12.54 14.33
CA PHE A 257 4.37 12.96 12.95
C PHE A 257 5.73 13.65 12.87
N GLU A 258 6.53 13.26 11.88
CA GLU A 258 7.81 13.88 11.55
C GLU A 258 7.77 14.41 10.11
N ARG A 259 8.53 15.49 9.85
CA ARG A 259 8.63 16.06 8.50
C ARG A 259 9.11 15.00 7.51
N ALA A 260 8.43 14.90 6.37
CA ALA A 260 8.73 13.94 5.30
C ALA A 260 8.86 12.48 5.78
N MET A 261 8.07 12.06 6.79
CA MET A 261 8.17 10.74 7.43
C MET A 261 7.90 9.56 6.50
N THR A 262 7.27 9.79 5.36
CA THR A 262 7.05 8.78 4.32
C THR A 262 8.36 8.35 3.65
N ASN A 263 9.35 9.27 3.58
CA ASN A 263 10.72 9.01 3.17
C ASN A 263 10.85 8.18 1.89
N GLY A 264 10.07 8.54 0.87
CA GLY A 264 10.09 7.92 -0.45
C GLY A 264 9.35 6.59 -0.58
N ARG A 265 8.66 6.11 0.48
CA ARG A 265 7.93 4.83 0.44
C ARG A 265 6.81 4.77 -0.58
N GLY A 266 6.26 5.92 -0.98
CA GLY A 266 5.24 6.00 -2.01
C GLY A 266 5.78 5.96 -3.44
N PHE A 267 7.11 6.01 -3.64
CA PHE A 267 7.75 5.89 -4.96
C PHE A 267 8.21 4.46 -5.28
N ILE A 268 8.24 3.56 -4.29
CA ILE A 268 8.60 2.15 -4.44
C ILE A 268 7.40 1.36 -4.93
#